data_aa216e8d9d833d3756abcebd9a6e35f3
#
_entry.id   aa216e8d9d833d3756abcebd9a6e35f3
#
_cell.length_a   1.000
_cell.length_b   1.000
_cell.length_c   1.000
_cell.angle_alpha   90.00
_cell.angle_beta   90.00
_cell.angle_gamma   90.00
#
_symmetry.space_group_name_H-M   'P 1'
#
loop_
_entity.id
_entity.type
_entity.pdbx_description
1 polymer ?
#
loop_
_entity_poly.entity_id
_entity_poly.type
_entity_poly.pdbx_seq_one_letter_code
_entity_poly.pdbx_strand_id
1 'polypeptide(L)'
;MKRIRDYNVIKYIDSIIGGSQMVLEGILGPYRICKRYSLNDSVLDYINYVDDEPFYIPPSFSDVKTDNKLSTLNPKFVLLSAPGAAGKSSLAKYIAHRFNALYWNLAKVKVGTNSFAGSILNAVGAPKYSEFIADMNKGDVLLVIDAFDEAEIISGRKMLSNFIYDINTSLSSHMMPTVFLLARTETAQYIASFCAENRISVAHYEIGFFDETAAKAFIVKSVAGKNTPTKPDIECAEKYYDVVNKNITSEERLSFLGYAPVLEAISTHIKESANRQKLISELVKQRDCVTIIMKIMDDLLNREQVEKVIPAFKERCATLHPEFSDWEKVYSPEEQLIRIVYYILFQDCNYSNYELEFLPSQLVNEYQAVLESFLPQHPFIRNSVENNGISKKIDFTGPAFRDYTLTKIILNEEHEASADLYFDVLQSQSYFPSQIFFDCYMRVSEKTIQPKHISYVYDSFKAKATAYERPYLECSEIPASETEGDKCLAVFGMIPEKRKL
;
A
#
# COMPACT_ATOMS: atom_id res chain seq x y z
N MET A 1 -11.44 -15.22 37.21
CA MET A 1 -10.14 -14.68 36.76
C MET A 1 -9.99 -14.53 35.26
N LYS A 2 -10.50 -15.42 34.39
CA LYS A 2 -10.44 -15.26 32.92
C LYS A 2 -11.14 -14.01 32.41
N ARG A 3 -12.38 -13.70 32.82
CA ARG A 3 -13.15 -12.51 32.42
C ARG A 3 -12.50 -11.15 32.76
N ILE A 4 -11.73 -11.05 33.82
CA ILE A 4 -11.06 -9.79 34.23
C ILE A 4 -9.81 -9.54 33.38
N ARG A 5 -9.13 -10.59 32.92
CA ARG A 5 -7.97 -10.47 32.00
C ARG A 5 -8.41 -10.02 30.58
N ASP A 6 -9.49 -10.60 30.08
CA ASP A 6 -10.05 -10.27 28.77
C ASP A 6 -10.52 -8.80 28.72
N TYR A 7 -11.14 -8.31 29.79
CA TYR A 7 -11.59 -6.94 29.93
C TYR A 7 -10.42 -5.92 29.90
N ASN A 8 -9.28 -6.24 30.48
CA ASN A 8 -8.11 -5.35 30.48
C ASN A 8 -7.44 -5.27 29.11
N VAL A 9 -7.44 -6.35 28.31
CA VAL A 9 -6.88 -6.36 26.96
C VAL A 9 -7.77 -5.59 26.00
N ILE A 10 -9.09 -5.76 26.07
CA ILE A 10 -10.06 -4.99 25.28
C ILE A 10 -9.94 -3.50 25.65
N LYS A 11 -9.89 -3.16 26.93
CA LYS A 11 -9.71 -1.79 27.41
C LYS A 11 -8.37 -1.18 26.97
N TYR A 12 -7.31 -1.98 26.87
CA TYR A 12 -6.02 -1.56 26.34
C TYR A 12 -6.14 -1.22 24.86
N ILE A 13 -6.75 -2.07 24.04
CA ILE A 13 -6.98 -1.81 22.61
C ILE A 13 -7.87 -0.57 22.41
N ASP A 14 -8.98 -0.47 23.15
CA ASP A 14 -9.91 0.68 23.09
C ASP A 14 -9.25 2.00 23.53
N SER A 15 -8.35 1.95 24.53
CA SER A 15 -7.61 3.13 24.99
C SER A 15 -6.55 3.61 23.99
N ILE A 16 -6.06 2.69 23.18
CA ILE A 16 -4.99 2.93 22.20
C ILE A 16 -5.51 3.53 20.90
N ILE A 17 -6.70 3.14 20.45
CA ILE A 17 -7.26 3.53 19.13
C ILE A 17 -7.87 4.97 19.15
N GLY A 18 -7.82 5.69 20.27
CA GLY A 18 -8.63 6.89 20.54
C GLY A 18 -8.62 7.99 19.46
N GLY A 19 -7.47 8.37 18.91
CA GLY A 19 -7.37 9.52 18.00
C GLY A 19 -7.94 9.26 16.60
N SER A 20 -7.41 8.27 15.88
CA SER A 20 -7.86 7.92 14.52
C SER A 20 -9.28 7.36 14.50
N GLN A 21 -9.67 6.63 15.55
CA GLN A 21 -11.05 6.17 15.75
C GLN A 21 -12.02 7.35 15.88
N MET A 22 -11.66 8.40 16.62
CA MET A 22 -12.53 9.58 16.77
C MET A 22 -12.81 10.28 15.43
N VAL A 23 -11.82 10.35 14.53
CA VAL A 23 -12.02 10.95 13.20
C VAL A 23 -12.94 10.10 12.35
N LEU A 24 -12.70 8.78 12.29
CA LEU A 24 -13.58 7.85 11.56
C LEU A 24 -15.02 7.89 12.12
N GLU A 25 -15.18 7.86 13.45
CA GLU A 25 -16.50 7.99 14.09
C GLU A 25 -17.15 9.35 13.79
N GLY A 26 -16.38 10.42 13.65
CA GLY A 26 -16.88 11.72 13.20
C GLY A 26 -17.47 11.66 11.78
N ILE A 27 -16.81 10.94 10.88
CA ILE A 27 -17.29 10.73 9.50
C ILE A 27 -18.53 9.82 9.49
N LEU A 28 -18.53 8.75 10.29
CA LEU A 28 -19.53 7.70 10.26
C LEU A 28 -20.72 7.93 11.23
N GLY A 29 -20.54 8.78 12.24
CA GLY A 29 -21.53 9.03 13.29
C GLY A 29 -22.95 9.46 12.84
N PRO A 30 -23.11 10.20 11.73
CA PRO A 30 -24.44 10.55 11.21
C PRO A 30 -25.24 9.36 10.67
N TYR A 31 -24.60 8.22 10.37
CA TYR A 31 -25.24 7.09 9.69
C TYR A 31 -25.85 6.10 10.66
N ARG A 32 -26.92 5.41 10.19
CA ARG A 32 -27.65 4.39 10.93
C ARG A 32 -27.60 3.06 10.17
N ILE A 33 -27.97 1.99 10.86
CA ILE A 33 -28.14 0.67 10.24
C ILE A 33 -29.27 0.79 9.19
N CYS A 34 -28.93 0.43 7.95
CA CYS A 34 -29.79 0.60 6.79
C CYS A 34 -30.81 -0.52 6.63
N LYS A 35 -31.86 -0.19 5.90
CA LYS A 35 -32.85 -1.14 5.41
C LYS A 35 -32.16 -2.05 4.38
N ARG A 36 -32.38 -3.36 4.49
CA ARG A 36 -31.96 -4.33 3.47
C ARG A 36 -33.05 -4.56 2.45
N TYR A 37 -32.66 -4.68 1.21
CA TYR A 37 -33.48 -5.15 0.10
C TYR A 37 -33.10 -6.58 -0.24
N SER A 38 -34.11 -7.38 -0.70
CA SER A 38 -33.81 -8.64 -1.36
C SER A 38 -33.17 -8.33 -2.71
N LEU A 39 -31.98 -8.85 -2.95
CA LEU A 39 -31.28 -8.64 -4.21
C LEU A 39 -31.47 -9.85 -5.12
N ASN A 40 -31.64 -9.57 -6.41
CA ASN A 40 -31.46 -10.56 -7.46
C ASN A 40 -29.96 -10.83 -7.63
N ASP A 41 -29.60 -11.85 -8.40
CA ASP A 41 -28.21 -12.06 -8.80
C ASP A 41 -27.69 -10.84 -9.56
N SER A 42 -26.71 -10.16 -8.97
CA SER A 42 -26.21 -8.86 -9.44
C SER A 42 -24.77 -8.63 -8.99
N VAL A 43 -24.16 -7.55 -9.50
CA VAL A 43 -22.82 -7.09 -9.10
C VAL A 43 -22.80 -6.37 -7.74
N LEU A 44 -23.98 -6.12 -7.16
CA LEU A 44 -24.13 -5.54 -5.83
C LEU A 44 -24.46 -6.62 -4.83
N ASP A 45 -23.89 -6.54 -3.63
CA ASP A 45 -24.14 -7.50 -2.56
C ASP A 45 -24.11 -6.82 -1.19
N TYR A 46 -24.52 -7.55 -0.16
CA TYR A 46 -24.30 -7.19 1.23
C TYR A 46 -23.10 -7.96 1.78
N ILE A 47 -22.21 -7.27 2.45
CA ILE A 47 -21.10 -7.94 3.11
C ILE A 47 -21.64 -8.69 4.32
N ASN A 48 -21.72 -10.00 4.18
CA ASN A 48 -22.11 -10.91 5.25
C ASN A 48 -20.86 -11.66 5.73
N TYR A 49 -20.39 -11.32 6.93
CA TYR A 49 -19.38 -12.09 7.60
C TYR A 49 -20.07 -13.18 8.44
N VAL A 50 -20.21 -14.37 7.85
CA VAL A 50 -20.84 -15.50 8.55
C VAL A 50 -19.92 -16.00 9.68
N ASP A 51 -18.59 -15.85 9.50
CA ASP A 51 -17.58 -16.37 10.42
C ASP A 51 -16.57 -15.33 10.93
N ASP A 52 -16.48 -14.14 10.31
CA ASP A 52 -15.48 -13.12 10.60
C ASP A 52 -16.12 -11.73 10.66
N GLU A 53 -16.36 -11.22 11.86
CA GLU A 53 -16.57 -9.79 12.02
C GLU A 53 -15.35 -9.05 11.48
N PRO A 54 -15.50 -8.08 10.57
CA PRO A 54 -14.34 -7.43 9.97
C PRO A 54 -13.57 -6.71 11.07
N PHE A 55 -12.39 -7.20 11.27
CA PHE A 55 -11.43 -6.52 12.07
C PHE A 55 -10.95 -5.29 11.29
N TYR A 56 -11.28 -4.11 11.77
CA TYR A 56 -10.80 -2.86 11.19
C TYR A 56 -10.20 -1.97 12.27
N ILE A 57 -8.91 -1.69 12.15
CA ILE A 57 -8.25 -0.62 12.88
C ILE A 57 -8.11 0.55 11.93
N PRO A 58 -8.66 1.72 12.24
CA PRO A 58 -8.56 2.88 11.39
C PRO A 58 -7.12 3.43 11.37
N PRO A 59 -6.57 3.68 10.17
CA PRO A 59 -5.40 4.53 10.02
C PRO A 59 -5.75 6.00 10.30
N SER A 60 -4.81 6.91 10.11
CA SER A 60 -5.11 8.35 10.16
C SER A 60 -6.04 8.77 9.02
N PHE A 61 -6.87 9.78 9.26
CA PHE A 61 -7.71 10.43 8.26
C PHE A 61 -7.43 11.92 8.25
N SER A 62 -7.35 12.52 7.07
CA SER A 62 -7.24 13.95 6.90
C SER A 62 -8.36 14.48 6.00
N ASP A 63 -8.92 15.63 6.35
CA ASP A 63 -9.89 16.35 5.51
C ASP A 63 -9.14 17.01 4.36
N VAL A 64 -9.47 16.63 3.15
CA VAL A 64 -8.94 17.26 1.94
C VAL A 64 -9.78 18.48 1.62
N LYS A 65 -9.30 19.66 2.06
CA LYS A 65 -9.95 20.93 1.79
C LYS A 65 -10.02 21.16 0.29
N THR A 66 -11.20 21.02 -0.27
CA THR A 66 -11.48 21.47 -1.62
C THR A 66 -11.70 22.98 -1.54
N ASP A 67 -10.98 23.78 -2.34
CA ASP A 67 -11.05 25.25 -2.39
C ASP A 67 -12.43 25.82 -2.82
N ASN A 68 -13.44 25.00 -2.84
CA ASN A 68 -14.74 25.39 -3.33
C ASN A 68 -15.66 25.92 -2.23
N LYS A 69 -16.15 27.13 -2.43
CA LYS A 69 -17.28 27.75 -1.69
C LYS A 69 -18.55 26.86 -1.62
N LEU A 70 -18.53 25.67 -2.25
CA LEU A 70 -19.57 24.64 -2.19
C LEU A 70 -19.52 23.80 -0.91
N SER A 71 -18.49 23.94 -0.08
CA SER A 71 -18.32 23.20 1.18
C SER A 71 -19.39 23.47 2.25
N THR A 72 -20.27 24.46 2.03
CA THR A 72 -21.40 24.77 2.91
C THR A 72 -22.68 24.02 2.57
N LEU A 73 -22.73 23.33 1.43
CA LEU A 73 -23.87 22.52 1.02
C LEU A 73 -23.69 21.08 1.54
N ASN A 74 -24.80 20.42 1.88
CA ASN A 74 -24.76 19.00 2.23
C ASN A 74 -24.08 18.22 1.11
N PRO A 75 -22.97 17.51 1.38
CA PRO A 75 -22.28 16.75 0.34
C PRO A 75 -23.19 15.64 -0.20
N LYS A 76 -23.09 15.34 -1.49
CA LYS A 76 -23.78 14.21 -2.12
C LYS A 76 -23.03 12.91 -1.92
N PHE A 77 -21.70 13.00 -1.92
CA PHE A 77 -20.80 11.86 -1.79
C PHE A 77 -19.84 12.04 -0.65
N VAL A 78 -19.46 10.94 -0.04
CA VAL A 78 -18.25 10.84 0.77
C VAL A 78 -17.19 10.17 -0.11
N LEU A 79 -16.14 10.90 -0.45
CA LEU A 79 -15.00 10.40 -1.21
C LEU A 79 -13.86 10.06 -0.25
N LEU A 80 -13.46 8.80 -0.25
CA LEU A 80 -12.36 8.29 0.56
C LEU A 80 -11.20 7.92 -0.37
N SER A 81 -10.12 8.68 -0.29
CA SER A 81 -8.92 8.44 -1.09
C SER A 81 -7.81 7.82 -0.26
N ALA A 82 -6.94 7.03 -0.89
CA ALA A 82 -5.75 6.52 -0.26
C ALA A 82 -4.70 6.10 -1.30
N PRO A 83 -3.42 6.05 -0.92
CA PRO A 83 -2.39 5.38 -1.70
C PRO A 83 -2.74 3.90 -1.98
N GLY A 84 -2.00 3.28 -2.88
CA GLY A 84 -2.09 1.84 -3.10
C GLY A 84 -1.88 1.05 -1.82
N ALA A 85 -2.60 -0.05 -1.67
CA ALA A 85 -2.49 -1.00 -0.54
C ALA A 85 -2.71 -0.40 0.88
N ALA A 86 -3.27 0.80 1.02
CA ALA A 86 -3.53 1.44 2.32
C ALA A 86 -4.84 0.98 3.01
N GLY A 87 -5.42 -0.15 2.59
CA GLY A 87 -6.59 -0.73 3.26
C GLY A 87 -7.95 -0.18 2.82
N LYS A 88 -8.07 0.48 1.64
CA LYS A 88 -9.34 1.01 1.11
C LYS A 88 -10.47 -0.04 1.10
N SER A 89 -10.22 -1.19 0.50
CA SER A 89 -11.23 -2.24 0.39
C SER A 89 -11.62 -2.85 1.74
N SER A 90 -10.69 -2.86 2.71
CA SER A 90 -11.01 -3.26 4.08
C SER A 90 -11.95 -2.24 4.74
N LEU A 91 -11.70 -0.94 4.55
CA LEU A 91 -12.59 0.13 5.02
C LEU A 91 -13.95 0.07 4.34
N ALA A 92 -13.99 -0.13 3.01
CA ALA A 92 -15.23 -0.26 2.25
C ALA A 92 -16.11 -1.39 2.81
N LYS A 93 -15.51 -2.57 3.01
CA LYS A 93 -16.21 -3.72 3.59
C LYS A 93 -16.64 -3.49 5.03
N TYR A 94 -15.79 -2.83 5.84
CA TYR A 94 -16.14 -2.45 7.21
C TYR A 94 -17.37 -1.54 7.26
N ILE A 95 -17.40 -0.47 6.44
CA ILE A 95 -18.55 0.45 6.35
C ILE A 95 -19.80 -0.32 5.89
N ALA A 96 -19.67 -1.11 4.82
CA ALA A 96 -20.77 -1.87 4.27
C ALA A 96 -21.39 -2.83 5.29
N HIS A 97 -20.56 -3.57 6.02
CA HIS A 97 -21.03 -4.47 7.07
C HIS A 97 -21.65 -3.72 8.26
N ARG A 98 -20.97 -2.70 8.78
CA ARG A 98 -21.38 -1.94 9.96
C ARG A 98 -22.79 -1.33 9.82
N PHE A 99 -23.10 -0.84 8.63
CA PHE A 99 -24.37 -0.14 8.36
C PHE A 99 -25.38 -0.97 7.55
N ASN A 100 -25.13 -2.23 7.26
CA ASN A 100 -25.88 -3.01 6.28
C ASN A 100 -26.00 -2.29 4.93
N ALA A 101 -24.95 -1.56 4.54
CA ALA A 101 -24.91 -0.85 3.26
C ALA A 101 -24.70 -1.83 2.10
N LEU A 102 -25.21 -1.49 0.93
CA LEU A 102 -24.88 -2.19 -0.30
C LEU A 102 -23.40 -1.97 -0.65
N TYR A 103 -22.72 -3.03 -1.00
CA TYR A 103 -21.35 -3.01 -1.45
C TYR A 103 -21.24 -3.28 -2.95
N TRP A 104 -20.54 -2.44 -3.66
CA TRP A 104 -20.31 -2.57 -5.08
C TRP A 104 -18.83 -2.50 -5.39
N ASN A 105 -18.23 -3.62 -5.78
CA ASN A 105 -16.85 -3.69 -6.21
C ASN A 105 -16.78 -3.49 -7.73
N LEU A 106 -16.10 -2.44 -8.16
CA LEU A 106 -15.95 -2.09 -9.58
C LEU A 106 -14.71 -2.70 -10.25
N ALA A 107 -13.90 -3.50 -9.55
CA ALA A 107 -12.63 -4.00 -10.07
C ALA A 107 -12.71 -4.73 -11.43
N LYS A 108 -13.86 -5.32 -11.75
CA LYS A 108 -14.11 -6.01 -13.04
C LYS A 108 -15.34 -5.49 -13.76
N VAL A 109 -15.79 -4.29 -13.41
CA VAL A 109 -17.07 -3.74 -13.91
C VAL A 109 -16.79 -2.59 -14.88
N LYS A 110 -17.33 -2.68 -16.08
CA LYS A 110 -17.39 -1.53 -17.00
C LYS A 110 -18.51 -0.60 -16.56
N VAL A 111 -18.16 0.66 -16.33
CA VAL A 111 -19.10 1.71 -15.94
C VAL A 111 -19.28 2.75 -17.06
N GLY A 112 -20.39 3.46 -17.05
CA GLY A 112 -20.69 4.51 -18.01
C GLY A 112 -22.06 5.13 -17.78
N THR A 113 -22.62 5.73 -18.80
CA THR A 113 -23.96 6.33 -18.76
C THR A 113 -25.02 5.27 -18.44
N ASN A 114 -25.91 5.57 -17.51
CA ASN A 114 -26.97 4.70 -17.00
C ASN A 114 -26.48 3.41 -16.30
N SER A 115 -25.20 3.25 -16.05
CA SER A 115 -24.69 2.06 -15.35
C SER A 115 -25.18 1.99 -13.91
N PHE A 116 -25.30 3.12 -13.23
CA PHE A 116 -25.83 3.16 -11.86
C PHE A 116 -27.31 2.73 -11.85
N ALA A 117 -28.14 3.44 -12.61
CA ALA A 117 -29.57 3.16 -12.65
C ALA A 117 -29.86 1.72 -13.11
N GLY A 118 -29.15 1.25 -14.15
CA GLY A 118 -29.30 -0.12 -14.66
C GLY A 118 -28.89 -1.19 -13.64
N SER A 119 -27.77 -1.00 -12.94
CA SER A 119 -27.30 -1.97 -11.93
C SER A 119 -28.22 -2.03 -10.72
N ILE A 120 -28.72 -0.89 -10.24
CA ILE A 120 -29.71 -0.86 -9.14
C ILE A 120 -31.02 -1.52 -9.60
N LEU A 121 -31.50 -1.20 -10.80
CA LEU A 121 -32.70 -1.80 -11.36
C LEU A 121 -32.60 -3.33 -11.45
N ASN A 122 -31.47 -3.84 -11.90
CA ASN A 122 -31.22 -5.27 -11.98
C ASN A 122 -31.16 -5.91 -10.58
N ALA A 123 -30.52 -5.23 -9.61
CA ALA A 123 -30.35 -5.75 -8.26
C ALA A 123 -31.66 -5.82 -7.49
N VAL A 124 -32.47 -4.76 -7.48
CA VAL A 124 -33.68 -4.70 -6.66
C VAL A 124 -34.96 -5.03 -7.42
N GLY A 125 -34.87 -5.06 -8.74
CA GLY A 125 -36.04 -5.27 -9.64
C GLY A 125 -36.88 -4.01 -9.88
N ALA A 126 -37.51 -3.91 -11.04
CA ALA A 126 -38.28 -2.75 -11.46
C ALA A 126 -39.38 -2.29 -10.46
N PRO A 127 -40.13 -3.18 -9.80
CA PRO A 127 -41.17 -2.75 -8.85
C PRO A 127 -40.61 -2.02 -7.63
N LYS A 128 -39.36 -2.29 -7.21
CA LYS A 128 -38.74 -1.71 -6.00
C LYS A 128 -37.79 -0.59 -6.30
N TYR A 129 -37.44 -0.33 -7.56
CA TYR A 129 -36.43 0.66 -7.95
C TYR A 129 -36.77 2.06 -7.41
N SER A 130 -37.98 2.55 -7.63
CA SER A 130 -38.36 3.90 -7.18
C SER A 130 -38.37 4.02 -5.65
N GLU A 131 -38.79 2.98 -4.93
CA GLU A 131 -38.74 2.91 -3.47
C GLU A 131 -37.28 2.95 -2.98
N PHE A 132 -36.40 2.17 -3.60
CA PHE A 132 -34.95 2.11 -3.28
C PHE A 132 -34.30 3.48 -3.43
N ILE A 133 -34.51 4.17 -4.55
CA ILE A 133 -33.96 5.52 -4.78
C ILE A 133 -34.52 6.53 -3.76
N ALA A 134 -35.82 6.42 -3.43
CA ALA A 134 -36.41 7.28 -2.40
C ALA A 134 -35.78 7.03 -1.02
N ASP A 135 -35.53 5.78 -0.65
CA ASP A 135 -34.90 5.42 0.61
C ASP A 135 -33.42 5.83 0.65
N MET A 136 -32.70 5.76 -0.47
CA MET A 136 -31.35 6.35 -0.59
C MET A 136 -31.38 7.86 -0.36
N ASN A 137 -32.32 8.59 -0.96
CA ASN A 137 -32.45 10.02 -0.78
C ASN A 137 -32.78 10.44 0.68
N LYS A 138 -33.41 9.55 1.45
CA LYS A 138 -33.72 9.76 2.88
C LYS A 138 -32.58 9.38 3.81
N GLY A 139 -31.59 8.62 3.33
CA GLY A 139 -30.52 8.08 4.16
C GLY A 139 -30.83 6.72 4.80
N ASP A 140 -31.94 6.07 4.40
CA ASP A 140 -32.33 4.74 4.90
C ASP A 140 -31.58 3.61 4.18
N VAL A 141 -30.92 3.90 3.07
CA VAL A 141 -30.07 2.99 2.30
C VAL A 141 -28.74 3.69 1.99
N LEU A 142 -27.65 2.99 2.23
CA LEU A 142 -26.30 3.43 1.89
C LEU A 142 -25.70 2.53 0.81
N LEU A 143 -24.84 3.11 -0.01
CA LEU A 143 -24.07 2.43 -1.03
C LEU A 143 -22.58 2.71 -0.84
N VAL A 144 -21.78 1.66 -0.81
CA VAL A 144 -20.32 1.74 -0.76
C VAL A 144 -19.76 1.21 -2.07
N ILE A 145 -19.11 2.06 -2.83
CA ILE A 145 -18.53 1.72 -4.13
C ILE A 145 -17.01 1.73 -4.00
N ASP A 146 -16.42 0.58 -4.22
CA ASP A 146 -14.97 0.34 -4.11
C ASP A 146 -14.34 0.15 -5.49
N ALA A 147 -13.03 0.29 -5.58
CA ALA A 147 -12.23 0.02 -6.78
C ALA A 147 -12.52 0.96 -7.98
N PHE A 148 -12.70 2.25 -7.71
CA PHE A 148 -12.89 3.25 -8.77
C PHE A 148 -11.68 3.39 -9.69
N ASP A 149 -10.48 3.19 -9.18
CA ASP A 149 -9.25 3.22 -9.94
C ASP A 149 -9.19 2.09 -10.96
N GLU A 150 -9.63 0.89 -10.63
CA GLU A 150 -9.74 -0.23 -11.56
C GLU A 150 -10.84 0.04 -12.61
N ALA A 151 -11.96 0.62 -12.21
CA ALA A 151 -13.02 1.01 -13.14
C ALA A 151 -12.55 2.11 -14.12
N GLU A 152 -11.69 3.06 -13.67
CA GLU A 152 -11.07 4.08 -14.53
C GLU A 152 -10.21 3.42 -15.62
N ILE A 153 -9.41 2.42 -15.26
CA ILE A 153 -8.56 1.68 -16.21
C ILE A 153 -9.41 0.95 -17.25
N ILE A 154 -10.48 0.29 -16.82
CA ILE A 154 -11.32 -0.53 -17.71
C ILE A 154 -12.23 0.31 -18.61
N SER A 155 -12.78 1.39 -18.09
CA SER A 155 -13.83 2.18 -18.76
C SER A 155 -13.32 3.50 -19.33
N GLY A 156 -12.21 4.03 -18.81
CA GLY A 156 -11.67 5.35 -19.11
C GLY A 156 -12.37 6.48 -18.36
N ARG A 157 -11.67 7.61 -18.21
CA ARG A 157 -12.10 8.77 -17.41
C ARG A 157 -13.46 9.32 -17.82
N LYS A 158 -13.74 9.42 -19.12
CA LYS A 158 -15.02 9.92 -19.63
C LYS A 158 -16.21 9.08 -19.18
N MET A 159 -16.07 7.75 -19.20
CA MET A 159 -17.15 6.86 -18.77
C MET A 159 -17.31 6.89 -17.25
N LEU A 160 -16.21 7.02 -16.51
CA LEU A 160 -16.26 7.23 -15.07
C LEU A 160 -17.00 8.53 -14.70
N SER A 161 -16.73 9.62 -15.40
CA SER A 161 -17.46 10.90 -15.23
C SER A 161 -18.96 10.75 -15.49
N ASN A 162 -19.34 10.05 -16.56
CA ASN A 162 -20.73 9.78 -16.88
C ASN A 162 -21.41 8.95 -15.77
N PHE A 163 -20.70 7.99 -15.21
CA PHE A 163 -21.21 7.18 -14.11
C PHE A 163 -21.44 8.01 -12.83
N ILE A 164 -20.50 8.89 -12.47
CA ILE A 164 -20.66 9.80 -11.33
C ILE A 164 -21.84 10.75 -11.55
N TYR A 165 -22.02 11.24 -12.77
CA TYR A 165 -23.14 12.10 -13.13
C TYR A 165 -24.47 11.35 -13.04
N ASP A 166 -24.53 10.08 -13.46
CA ASP A 166 -25.69 9.19 -13.33
C ASP A 166 -26.09 9.01 -11.85
N ILE A 167 -25.13 8.76 -10.96
CA ILE A 167 -25.39 8.70 -9.52
C ILE A 167 -25.93 10.04 -9.01
N ASN A 168 -25.29 11.16 -9.40
CA ASN A 168 -25.69 12.49 -8.95
C ASN A 168 -27.13 12.84 -9.35
N THR A 169 -27.55 12.50 -10.56
CA THR A 169 -28.91 12.77 -11.06
C THR A 169 -29.95 11.91 -10.35
N SER A 170 -29.61 10.66 -10.03
CA SER A 170 -30.48 9.75 -9.28
C SER A 170 -30.70 10.21 -7.84
N LEU A 171 -29.73 10.91 -7.24
CA LEU A 171 -29.77 11.40 -5.87
C LEU A 171 -30.13 12.91 -5.80
N SER A 172 -31.08 13.35 -6.60
CA SER A 172 -31.44 14.79 -6.70
C SER A 172 -31.99 15.41 -5.41
N SER A 173 -32.62 14.60 -4.54
CA SER A 173 -33.35 15.06 -3.34
C SER A 173 -32.72 14.54 -2.04
N HIS A 174 -31.42 14.30 -2.01
CA HIS A 174 -30.72 13.71 -0.85
C HIS A 174 -30.77 14.61 0.37
N MET A 175 -30.96 14.03 1.55
CA MET A 175 -30.93 14.70 2.84
C MET A 175 -29.55 14.65 3.49
N MET A 176 -28.74 13.64 3.17
CA MET A 176 -27.39 13.40 3.64
C MET A 176 -26.61 12.59 2.56
N PRO A 177 -25.27 12.58 2.57
CA PRO A 177 -24.52 11.74 1.65
C PRO A 177 -24.81 10.26 1.92
N THR A 178 -25.24 9.56 0.89
CA THR A 178 -25.60 8.13 0.98
C THR A 178 -24.73 7.23 0.12
N VAL A 179 -23.73 7.82 -0.55
CA VAL A 179 -22.79 7.08 -1.39
C VAL A 179 -21.37 7.37 -0.92
N PHE A 180 -20.67 6.30 -0.56
CA PHE A 180 -19.25 6.30 -0.27
C PHE A 180 -18.49 5.84 -1.52
N LEU A 181 -17.58 6.66 -2.00
CA LEU A 181 -16.71 6.38 -3.15
C LEU A 181 -15.30 6.13 -2.62
N LEU A 182 -14.73 4.96 -2.92
CA LEU A 182 -13.35 4.64 -2.54
C LEU A 182 -12.49 4.55 -3.80
N ALA A 183 -11.45 5.38 -3.83
CA ALA A 183 -10.54 5.47 -4.96
C ALA A 183 -9.11 5.69 -4.51
N ARG A 184 -8.15 5.49 -5.40
CA ARG A 184 -6.79 5.97 -5.19
C ARG A 184 -6.73 7.48 -5.25
N THR A 185 -5.69 8.04 -4.64
CA THR A 185 -5.48 9.49 -4.54
C THR A 185 -5.64 10.19 -5.90
N GLU A 186 -5.09 9.63 -6.98
CA GLU A 186 -5.19 10.24 -8.34
C GLU A 186 -6.62 10.20 -8.89
N THR A 187 -7.25 9.04 -8.88
CA THR A 187 -8.64 8.89 -9.34
C THR A 187 -9.58 9.73 -8.49
N ALA A 188 -9.35 9.81 -7.17
CA ALA A 188 -10.13 10.63 -6.27
C ALA A 188 -9.97 12.14 -6.57
N GLN A 189 -8.78 12.60 -6.89
CA GLN A 189 -8.54 13.99 -7.32
C GLN A 189 -9.26 14.29 -8.64
N TYR A 190 -9.22 13.36 -9.60
CA TYR A 190 -10.00 13.48 -10.82
C TYR A 190 -11.51 13.57 -10.53
N ILE A 191 -12.03 12.68 -9.68
CA ILE A 191 -13.44 12.69 -9.25
C ILE A 191 -13.78 14.04 -8.58
N ALA A 192 -12.95 14.51 -7.65
CA ALA A 192 -13.16 15.76 -6.94
C ALA A 192 -13.18 16.95 -7.89
N SER A 193 -12.25 17.03 -8.86
CA SER A 193 -12.21 18.07 -9.89
C SER A 193 -13.44 18.05 -10.77
N PHE A 194 -13.85 16.87 -11.26
CA PHE A 194 -15.08 16.71 -12.03
C PHE A 194 -16.31 17.15 -11.25
N CYS A 195 -16.41 16.78 -9.99
CA CYS A 195 -17.52 17.17 -9.13
C CYS A 195 -17.55 18.70 -8.93
N ALA A 196 -16.39 19.33 -8.73
CA ALA A 196 -16.26 20.78 -8.60
C ALA A 196 -16.73 21.54 -9.85
N GLU A 197 -16.30 21.10 -11.04
CA GLU A 197 -16.70 21.66 -12.33
C GLU A 197 -18.22 21.56 -12.58
N ASN A 198 -18.82 20.47 -12.10
CA ASN A 198 -20.26 20.19 -12.27
C ASN A 198 -21.10 20.64 -11.06
N ARG A 199 -20.52 21.39 -10.11
CA ARG A 199 -21.18 21.90 -8.90
C ARG A 199 -21.81 20.79 -8.02
N ILE A 200 -21.16 19.65 -7.97
CA ILE A 200 -21.50 18.52 -7.10
C ILE A 200 -20.69 18.64 -5.82
N SER A 201 -21.36 18.76 -4.68
CA SER A 201 -20.69 18.85 -3.37
C SER A 201 -20.20 17.47 -2.93
N VAL A 202 -18.94 17.39 -2.45
CA VAL A 202 -18.29 16.15 -2.02
C VAL A 202 -17.56 16.41 -0.71
N ALA A 203 -17.73 15.54 0.27
CA ALA A 203 -16.86 15.47 1.45
C ALA A 203 -15.68 14.53 1.12
N HIS A 204 -14.47 15.07 1.04
CA HIS A 204 -13.29 14.33 0.64
C HIS A 204 -12.34 14.13 1.82
N TYR A 205 -12.06 12.87 2.15
CA TYR A 205 -11.10 12.49 3.19
C TYR A 205 -10.01 11.59 2.60
N GLU A 206 -8.78 11.85 3.02
CA GLU A 206 -7.64 11.01 2.67
C GLU A 206 -7.29 10.08 3.82
N ILE A 207 -7.15 8.80 3.51
CA ILE A 207 -6.68 7.75 4.40
C ILE A 207 -5.16 7.77 4.37
N GLY A 208 -4.54 8.05 5.51
CA GLY A 208 -3.08 8.11 5.66
C GLY A 208 -2.49 6.81 6.19
N PHE A 209 -1.32 6.96 6.79
CA PHE A 209 -0.62 5.87 7.46
C PHE A 209 -1.17 5.66 8.89
N PHE A 210 -0.91 4.48 9.44
CA PHE A 210 -1.15 4.21 10.85
C PHE A 210 -0.16 4.99 11.72
N ASP A 211 -0.61 5.61 12.78
CA ASP A 211 0.28 6.08 13.84
C ASP A 211 0.85 4.88 14.62
N GLU A 212 1.84 5.12 15.48
CA GLU A 212 2.51 4.06 16.25
C GLU A 212 1.51 3.19 17.04
N THR A 213 0.55 3.83 17.62
CA THR A 213 -0.47 3.22 18.48
C THR A 213 -1.41 2.31 17.68
N ALA A 214 -1.94 2.83 16.59
CA ALA A 214 -2.79 2.07 15.68
C ALA A 214 -2.01 0.95 14.96
N ALA A 215 -0.74 1.19 14.60
CA ALA A 215 0.13 0.19 14.01
C ALA A 215 0.37 -1.01 14.94
N LYS A 216 0.72 -0.76 16.22
CA LYS A 216 0.88 -1.82 17.23
C LYS A 216 -0.43 -2.57 17.44
N ALA A 217 -1.56 -1.87 17.54
CA ALA A 217 -2.87 -2.48 17.66
C ALA A 217 -3.22 -3.34 16.46
N PHE A 218 -2.88 -2.89 15.23
CA PHE A 218 -3.07 -3.66 14.01
C PHE A 218 -2.30 -4.99 14.05
N ILE A 219 -1.00 -4.96 14.40
CA ILE A 219 -0.17 -6.16 14.51
C ILE A 219 -0.77 -7.12 15.54
N VAL A 220 -1.05 -6.63 16.77
CA VAL A 220 -1.61 -7.44 17.85
C VAL A 220 -2.88 -8.17 17.42
N LYS A 221 -3.78 -7.45 16.80
CA LYS A 221 -5.07 -8.00 16.41
C LYS A 221 -4.97 -8.91 15.19
N SER A 222 -4.13 -8.55 14.22
CA SER A 222 -3.84 -9.43 13.09
C SER A 222 -3.26 -10.76 13.55
N VAL A 223 -2.31 -10.74 14.51
CA VAL A 223 -1.71 -11.95 15.08
C VAL A 223 -2.74 -12.80 15.84
N ALA A 224 -3.60 -12.18 16.62
CA ALA A 224 -4.64 -12.88 17.38
C ALA A 224 -5.77 -13.45 16.48
N GLY A 225 -6.02 -12.83 15.33
CA GLY A 225 -7.11 -13.20 14.44
C GLY A 225 -8.47 -13.09 15.15
N LYS A 226 -9.25 -14.18 15.15
CA LYS A 226 -10.55 -14.28 15.82
C LYS A 226 -10.44 -14.38 17.35
N ASN A 227 -9.27 -14.75 17.84
CA ASN A 227 -9.07 -14.97 19.28
C ASN A 227 -8.83 -13.66 20.01
N THR A 228 -9.08 -13.66 21.31
CA THR A 228 -8.61 -12.58 22.17
C THR A 228 -7.09 -12.57 22.21
N PRO A 229 -6.42 -11.42 21.95
CA PRO A 229 -4.97 -11.34 22.02
C PRO A 229 -4.43 -11.81 23.36
N THR A 230 -3.41 -12.63 23.32
CA THR A 230 -2.71 -13.09 24.52
C THR A 230 -1.60 -12.13 24.91
N LYS A 231 -1.17 -12.18 26.18
CA LYS A 231 -0.03 -11.35 26.61
C LYS A 231 1.23 -11.58 25.77
N PRO A 232 1.62 -12.83 25.38
CA PRO A 232 2.72 -13.05 24.46
C PRO A 232 2.52 -12.44 23.08
N ASP A 233 1.29 -12.39 22.53
CA ASP A 233 1.03 -11.75 21.25
C ASP A 233 1.28 -10.24 21.32
N ILE A 234 0.82 -9.60 22.41
CA ILE A 234 1.03 -8.16 22.65
C ILE A 234 2.52 -7.86 22.80
N GLU A 235 3.21 -8.58 23.70
CA GLU A 235 4.65 -8.39 23.94
C GLU A 235 5.48 -8.60 22.67
N CYS A 236 5.13 -9.60 21.85
CA CYS A 236 5.81 -9.88 20.60
C CYS A 236 5.60 -8.75 19.56
N ALA A 237 4.37 -8.29 19.39
CA ALA A 237 4.03 -7.22 18.48
C ALA A 237 4.73 -5.90 18.86
N GLU A 238 4.67 -5.51 20.14
CA GLU A 238 5.34 -4.32 20.65
C GLU A 238 6.87 -4.39 20.45
N LYS A 239 7.48 -5.51 20.81
CA LYS A 239 8.92 -5.71 20.66
C LYS A 239 9.36 -5.71 19.21
N TYR A 240 8.60 -6.35 18.33
CA TYR A 240 8.91 -6.35 16.90
C TYR A 240 8.87 -4.93 16.34
N TYR A 241 7.79 -4.21 16.62
CA TYR A 241 7.64 -2.82 16.23
C TYR A 241 8.78 -1.95 16.77
N ASP A 242 9.09 -2.05 18.06
CA ASP A 242 10.12 -1.23 18.72
C ASP A 242 11.53 -1.51 18.16
N VAL A 243 11.85 -2.76 17.81
CA VAL A 243 13.14 -3.12 17.21
C VAL A 243 13.28 -2.48 15.83
N VAL A 244 12.26 -2.56 14.98
CA VAL A 244 12.28 -1.92 13.67
C VAL A 244 12.32 -0.40 13.81
N ASN A 245 11.49 0.17 14.70
CA ASN A 245 11.38 1.60 14.94
C ASN A 245 12.69 2.28 15.37
N LYS A 246 13.53 1.58 16.13
CA LYS A 246 14.83 2.10 16.59
C LYS A 246 15.86 2.29 15.47
N ASN A 247 15.68 1.60 14.37
CA ASN A 247 16.65 1.53 13.29
C ASN A 247 16.19 2.27 12.03
N ILE A 248 15.07 2.95 12.11
CA ILE A 248 14.50 3.76 11.03
C ILE A 248 14.48 5.22 11.48
N THR A 249 14.78 6.15 10.58
CA THR A 249 14.73 7.59 10.87
C THR A 249 13.31 8.04 11.20
N SER A 250 13.18 9.20 11.85
CA SER A 250 11.85 9.75 12.19
C SER A 250 10.98 10.03 10.95
N GLU A 251 11.59 10.38 9.83
CA GLU A 251 10.90 10.65 8.57
C GLU A 251 10.41 9.37 7.89
N GLU A 252 11.20 8.31 7.99
CA GLU A 252 10.86 7.00 7.43
C GLU A 252 9.85 6.23 8.26
N ARG A 253 9.79 6.50 9.56
CA ARG A 253 8.96 5.76 10.52
C ARG A 253 7.51 5.65 10.07
N LEU A 254 6.89 6.76 9.71
CA LEU A 254 5.49 6.80 9.36
C LEU A 254 5.23 6.10 8.02
N SER A 255 6.08 6.33 7.02
CA SER A 255 5.92 5.75 5.68
C SER A 255 6.24 4.26 5.62
N PHE A 256 7.00 3.73 6.59
CA PHE A 256 7.32 2.30 6.67
C PHE A 256 6.46 1.58 7.72
N LEU A 257 6.64 1.91 9.00
CA LEU A 257 5.92 1.26 10.11
C LEU A 257 4.45 1.67 10.25
N GLY A 258 4.02 2.72 9.56
CA GLY A 258 2.61 3.08 9.44
C GLY A 258 1.93 2.51 8.19
N TYR A 259 2.64 1.77 7.35
CA TYR A 259 2.11 1.26 6.08
C TYR A 259 1.49 -0.14 6.24
N ALA A 260 0.22 -0.28 5.87
CA ALA A 260 -0.54 -1.51 6.09
C ALA A 260 0.16 -2.79 5.58
N PRO A 261 0.74 -2.85 4.36
CA PRO A 261 1.45 -4.02 3.89
C PRO A 261 2.63 -4.44 4.76
N VAL A 262 3.38 -3.47 5.30
CA VAL A 262 4.50 -3.73 6.22
C VAL A 262 3.99 -4.32 7.53
N LEU A 263 2.90 -3.76 8.08
CA LEU A 263 2.29 -4.28 9.30
C LEU A 263 1.72 -5.70 9.11
N GLU A 264 1.19 -5.98 7.93
CA GLU A 264 0.71 -7.31 7.55
C GLU A 264 1.87 -8.32 7.46
N ALA A 265 2.97 -7.96 6.81
CA ALA A 265 4.18 -8.79 6.73
C ALA A 265 4.76 -9.09 8.13
N ILE A 266 4.84 -8.07 9.00
CA ILE A 266 5.24 -8.26 10.41
C ILE A 266 4.29 -9.23 11.11
N SER A 267 2.99 -9.06 10.93
CA SER A 267 1.97 -9.91 11.55
C SER A 267 2.07 -11.36 11.09
N THR A 268 2.31 -11.57 9.80
CA THR A 268 2.50 -12.89 9.19
C THR A 268 3.76 -13.57 9.77
N HIS A 269 4.88 -12.86 9.81
CA HIS A 269 6.11 -13.39 10.42
C HIS A 269 5.90 -13.80 11.89
N ILE A 270 5.16 -13.01 12.66
CA ILE A 270 4.82 -13.38 14.03
C ILE A 270 3.92 -14.62 14.05
N LYS A 271 2.92 -14.75 13.17
CA LYS A 271 2.03 -15.92 13.10
C LYS A 271 2.77 -17.21 12.77
N GLU A 272 3.68 -17.15 11.82
CA GLU A 272 4.48 -18.30 11.36
C GLU A 272 5.47 -18.80 12.43
N SER A 273 5.85 -17.94 13.38
CA SER A 273 6.74 -18.34 14.46
C SER A 273 6.05 -19.31 15.43
N ALA A 274 6.55 -20.52 15.54
CA ALA A 274 6.02 -21.53 16.45
C ALA A 274 6.20 -21.17 17.94
N ASN A 275 7.16 -20.29 18.27
CA ASN A 275 7.50 -19.90 19.64
C ASN A 275 7.74 -18.39 19.75
N ARG A 276 6.75 -17.66 20.29
CA ARG A 276 6.79 -16.20 20.49
C ARG A 276 7.95 -15.74 21.38
N GLN A 277 8.25 -16.50 22.46
CA GLN A 277 9.33 -16.13 23.37
C GLN A 277 10.71 -16.28 22.73
N LYS A 278 10.88 -17.30 21.88
CA LYS A 278 12.09 -17.48 21.09
C LYS A 278 12.25 -16.33 20.12
N LEU A 279 11.20 -15.98 19.37
CA LEU A 279 11.20 -14.84 18.44
C LEU A 279 11.57 -13.53 19.15
N ILE A 280 10.95 -13.22 20.31
CA ILE A 280 11.30 -12.05 21.12
C ILE A 280 12.78 -12.05 21.50
N SER A 281 13.31 -13.20 21.95
CA SER A 281 14.71 -13.31 22.33
C SER A 281 15.67 -13.12 21.16
N GLU A 282 15.29 -13.59 19.98
CA GLU A 282 16.04 -13.40 18.74
C GLU A 282 16.00 -11.94 18.29
N LEU A 283 14.84 -11.29 18.29
CA LEU A 283 14.69 -9.87 17.98
C LEU A 283 15.52 -8.97 18.90
N VAL A 284 15.58 -9.28 20.20
CA VAL A 284 16.39 -8.52 21.16
C VAL A 284 17.90 -8.74 20.97
N LYS A 285 18.29 -9.95 20.55
CA LYS A 285 19.70 -10.30 20.27
C LYS A 285 20.17 -9.79 18.91
N GLN A 286 19.26 -9.71 17.94
CA GLN A 286 19.55 -9.18 16.62
C GLN A 286 19.85 -7.67 16.74
N ARG A 287 21.13 -7.33 16.77
CA ARG A 287 21.58 -5.93 16.63
C ARG A 287 21.37 -5.39 15.22
N ASP A 288 21.02 -6.28 14.29
CA ASP A 288 20.91 -6.01 12.86
C ASP A 288 19.43 -6.04 12.42
N CYS A 289 18.80 -4.89 12.51
CA CYS A 289 17.40 -4.69 12.06
C CYS A 289 17.27 -4.78 10.54
N VAL A 290 18.34 -4.61 9.80
CA VAL A 290 18.34 -4.66 8.33
C VAL A 290 17.82 -6.00 7.81
N THR A 291 18.20 -7.10 8.44
CA THR A 291 17.70 -8.44 8.08
C THR A 291 16.18 -8.52 8.17
N ILE A 292 15.58 -7.84 9.17
CA ILE A 292 14.12 -7.80 9.35
C ILE A 292 13.48 -6.95 8.25
N ILE A 293 14.02 -5.77 7.97
CA ILE A 293 13.54 -4.87 6.92
C ILE A 293 13.61 -5.58 5.57
N MET A 294 14.75 -6.20 5.26
CA MET A 294 14.92 -6.93 4.00
C MET A 294 13.92 -8.07 3.87
N LYS A 295 13.70 -8.86 4.94
CA LYS A 295 12.69 -9.92 4.93
C LYS A 295 11.30 -9.38 4.65
N ILE A 296 10.90 -8.28 5.29
CA ILE A 296 9.60 -7.63 5.03
C ILE A 296 9.49 -7.22 3.55
N MET A 297 10.55 -6.66 2.97
CA MET A 297 10.58 -6.25 1.56
C MET A 297 10.49 -7.46 0.62
N ASP A 298 11.25 -8.52 0.90
CA ASP A 298 11.21 -9.77 0.14
C ASP A 298 9.80 -10.41 0.20
N ASP A 299 9.16 -10.44 1.37
CA ASP A 299 7.80 -10.96 1.55
C ASP A 299 6.76 -10.13 0.75
N LEU A 300 6.93 -8.81 0.69
CA LEU A 300 6.06 -7.94 -0.12
C LEU A 300 6.21 -8.21 -1.62
N LEU A 301 7.45 -8.37 -2.12
CA LEU A 301 7.71 -8.71 -3.52
C LEU A 301 7.11 -10.08 -3.87
N ASN A 302 7.33 -11.08 -3.03
CA ASN A 302 6.77 -12.41 -3.22
C ASN A 302 5.23 -12.40 -3.24
N ARG A 303 4.60 -11.60 -2.38
CA ARG A 303 3.14 -11.44 -2.37
C ARG A 303 2.62 -10.82 -3.68
N GLU A 304 3.25 -9.78 -4.19
CA GLU A 304 2.87 -9.16 -5.46
C GLU A 304 3.00 -10.15 -6.62
N GLN A 305 4.04 -10.97 -6.64
CA GLN A 305 4.23 -12.03 -7.62
C GLN A 305 3.14 -13.11 -7.50
N VAL A 306 3.09 -13.77 -6.35
CA VAL A 306 2.35 -15.04 -6.16
C VAL A 306 0.85 -14.83 -6.00
N GLU A 307 0.44 -13.78 -5.28
CA GLU A 307 -0.97 -13.57 -4.96
C GLU A 307 -1.70 -12.66 -5.96
N LYS A 308 -0.96 -11.87 -6.76
CA LYS A 308 -1.59 -10.90 -7.67
C LYS A 308 -1.26 -11.16 -9.14
N VAL A 309 0.02 -11.02 -9.53
CA VAL A 309 0.39 -11.04 -10.95
C VAL A 309 0.25 -12.44 -11.55
N ILE A 310 0.77 -13.47 -10.89
CA ILE A 310 0.64 -14.85 -11.40
C ILE A 310 -0.82 -15.28 -11.58
N PRO A 311 -1.75 -15.10 -10.62
CA PRO A 311 -3.16 -15.45 -10.82
C PRO A 311 -3.83 -14.69 -11.96
N ALA A 312 -3.57 -13.38 -12.07
CA ALA A 312 -4.12 -12.56 -13.15
C ALA A 312 -3.57 -12.96 -14.53
N PHE A 313 -2.29 -13.30 -14.60
CA PHE A 313 -1.67 -13.74 -15.83
C PHE A 313 -2.13 -15.17 -16.21
N LYS A 314 -2.28 -16.08 -15.24
CA LYS A 314 -2.86 -17.41 -15.46
C LYS A 314 -4.26 -17.35 -16.07
N GLU A 315 -5.11 -16.45 -15.59
CA GLU A 315 -6.46 -16.25 -16.13
C GLU A 315 -6.40 -15.90 -17.64
N ARG A 316 -5.43 -15.07 -18.05
CA ARG A 316 -5.23 -14.68 -19.45
C ARG A 316 -4.58 -15.77 -20.30
N CYS A 317 -3.64 -16.50 -19.74
CA CYS A 317 -2.92 -17.59 -20.45
C CYS A 317 -3.75 -18.84 -20.65
N ALA A 318 -4.78 -19.08 -19.84
CA ALA A 318 -5.53 -20.35 -19.82
C ALA A 318 -6.06 -20.79 -21.17
N THR A 319 -6.40 -19.85 -22.05
CA THR A 319 -6.90 -20.15 -23.43
C THR A 319 -5.82 -20.13 -24.50
N LEU A 320 -4.70 -19.44 -24.29
CA LEU A 320 -3.65 -19.20 -25.29
C LEU A 320 -2.51 -20.21 -25.19
N HIS A 321 -2.10 -20.53 -23.96
CA HIS A 321 -0.96 -21.40 -23.66
C HIS A 321 -1.17 -22.18 -22.35
N PRO A 322 -2.05 -23.18 -22.35
CA PRO A 322 -2.36 -23.95 -21.13
C PRO A 322 -1.16 -24.78 -20.61
N GLU A 323 -0.16 -25.05 -21.46
CA GLU A 323 1.07 -25.77 -21.12
C GLU A 323 2.18 -24.91 -20.50
N PHE A 324 1.99 -23.58 -20.37
CA PHE A 324 3.00 -22.71 -19.77
C PHE A 324 3.26 -23.07 -18.30
N SER A 325 4.53 -23.24 -17.94
CA SER A 325 4.95 -23.78 -16.64
C SER A 325 5.94 -22.91 -15.86
N ASP A 326 6.63 -21.98 -16.50
CA ASP A 326 7.71 -21.16 -15.89
C ASP A 326 7.17 -20.04 -14.99
N TRP A 327 6.21 -20.38 -14.13
CA TRP A 327 5.51 -19.41 -13.28
C TRP A 327 6.40 -18.70 -12.27
N GLU A 328 7.47 -19.36 -11.82
CA GLU A 328 8.44 -18.78 -10.88
C GLU A 328 9.24 -17.62 -11.47
N LYS A 329 9.39 -17.58 -12.81
CA LYS A 329 10.07 -16.49 -13.51
C LYS A 329 9.18 -15.29 -13.78
N VAL A 330 7.84 -15.50 -13.76
CA VAL A 330 6.87 -14.44 -14.02
C VAL A 330 6.90 -13.43 -12.91
N TYR A 331 7.26 -12.17 -13.22
CA TYR A 331 7.30 -11.06 -12.28
C TYR A 331 8.15 -11.36 -11.05
N SER A 332 9.33 -11.94 -11.27
CA SER A 332 10.27 -12.26 -10.20
C SER A 332 10.62 -11.03 -9.35
N PRO A 333 11.05 -11.18 -8.10
CA PRO A 333 11.50 -10.05 -7.28
C PRO A 333 12.51 -9.14 -7.99
N GLU A 334 13.44 -9.69 -8.73
CA GLU A 334 14.42 -8.91 -9.51
C GLU A 334 13.76 -8.12 -10.62
N GLU A 335 12.89 -8.74 -11.41
CA GLU A 335 12.12 -8.06 -12.45
C GLU A 335 11.28 -6.92 -11.86
N GLN A 336 10.61 -7.17 -10.73
CA GLN A 336 9.83 -6.16 -10.04
C GLN A 336 10.67 -4.92 -9.72
N LEU A 337 11.84 -5.10 -9.10
CA LEU A 337 12.70 -3.98 -8.68
C LEU A 337 13.17 -3.14 -9.87
N ILE A 338 13.58 -3.78 -10.96
CA ILE A 338 14.00 -3.09 -12.19
C ILE A 338 12.83 -2.30 -12.78
N ARG A 339 11.65 -2.93 -12.93
CA ARG A 339 10.46 -2.27 -13.48
C ARG A 339 9.95 -1.12 -12.60
N ILE A 340 10.04 -1.25 -11.28
CA ILE A 340 9.68 -0.18 -10.34
C ILE A 340 10.54 1.05 -10.60
N VAL A 341 11.87 0.89 -10.69
CA VAL A 341 12.77 2.03 -10.93
C VAL A 341 12.53 2.62 -12.30
N TYR A 342 12.41 1.80 -13.33
CA TYR A 342 12.12 2.27 -14.67
C TYR A 342 10.80 3.08 -14.73
N TYR A 343 9.75 2.56 -14.10
CA TYR A 343 8.46 3.25 -14.05
C TYR A 343 8.52 4.58 -13.28
N ILE A 344 9.29 4.64 -12.20
CA ILE A 344 9.48 5.89 -11.44
C ILE A 344 10.21 6.94 -12.29
N LEU A 345 11.23 6.53 -13.07
CA LEU A 345 12.03 7.44 -13.89
C LEU A 345 11.28 7.90 -15.14
N PHE A 346 10.65 6.98 -15.85
CA PHE A 346 10.14 7.23 -17.21
C PHE A 346 8.62 7.24 -17.30
N GLN A 347 7.90 6.89 -16.24
CA GLN A 347 6.43 6.81 -16.19
C GLN A 347 5.85 5.82 -17.24
N ASP A 348 6.64 4.83 -17.62
CA ASP A 348 6.31 3.82 -18.61
C ASP A 348 6.41 2.42 -17.99
N CYS A 349 5.39 1.61 -18.16
CA CYS A 349 5.36 0.22 -17.69
C CYS A 349 6.12 -0.73 -18.65
N ASN A 350 6.45 -0.26 -19.87
CA ASN A 350 7.07 -1.05 -20.94
C ASN A 350 8.58 -0.96 -20.89
N TYR A 351 9.22 -1.72 -20.01
CA TYR A 351 10.67 -1.86 -20.01
C TYR A 351 11.11 -2.92 -21.02
N SER A 352 11.46 -2.49 -22.24
CA SER A 352 11.82 -3.38 -23.36
C SER A 352 13.18 -4.08 -23.20
N ASN A 353 14.05 -3.56 -22.31
CA ASN A 353 15.39 -4.12 -22.11
C ASN A 353 15.40 -5.29 -21.10
N TYR A 354 14.26 -5.65 -20.50
CA TYR A 354 14.17 -6.84 -19.69
C TYR A 354 13.84 -8.04 -20.58
N GLU A 355 14.79 -8.96 -20.68
CA GLU A 355 14.66 -10.13 -21.53
C GLU A 355 13.63 -11.09 -20.97
N LEU A 356 12.55 -11.31 -21.72
CA LEU A 356 11.47 -12.24 -21.39
C LEU A 356 11.64 -13.57 -22.15
N GLU A 357 12.88 -14.08 -22.24
CA GLU A 357 13.18 -15.29 -23.01
C GLU A 357 12.37 -16.52 -22.58
N PHE A 358 11.95 -16.57 -21.31
CA PHE A 358 11.12 -17.66 -20.79
C PHE A 358 9.66 -17.55 -21.28
N LEU A 359 9.26 -16.42 -21.86
CA LEU A 359 7.87 -16.16 -22.19
C LEU A 359 7.61 -16.41 -23.69
N PRO A 360 6.66 -17.27 -24.06
CA PRO A 360 6.24 -17.42 -25.46
C PRO A 360 5.79 -16.08 -26.05
N SER A 361 6.20 -15.80 -27.29
CA SER A 361 5.94 -14.51 -27.95
C SER A 361 4.44 -14.12 -28.00
N GLN A 362 3.54 -15.10 -28.05
CA GLN A 362 2.09 -14.87 -28.03
C GLN A 362 1.60 -14.37 -26.66
N LEU A 363 2.33 -14.61 -25.58
CA LEU A 363 1.95 -14.20 -24.23
C LEU A 363 2.53 -12.84 -23.82
N VAL A 364 3.49 -12.29 -24.56
CA VAL A 364 4.16 -11.03 -24.22
C VAL A 364 3.17 -9.87 -24.08
N ASN A 365 2.23 -9.72 -25.01
CA ASN A 365 1.22 -8.67 -24.96
C ASN A 365 0.27 -8.85 -23.77
N GLU A 366 -0.12 -10.08 -23.46
CA GLU A 366 -0.99 -10.36 -22.31
C GLU A 366 -0.26 -10.08 -20.98
N TYR A 367 1.01 -10.45 -20.91
CA TYR A 367 1.85 -10.15 -19.76
C TYR A 367 2.00 -8.64 -19.57
N GLN A 368 2.30 -7.93 -20.65
CA GLN A 368 2.40 -6.47 -20.62
C GLN A 368 1.11 -5.81 -20.14
N ALA A 369 -0.05 -6.25 -20.61
CA ALA A 369 -1.34 -5.74 -20.15
C ALA A 369 -1.61 -6.03 -18.65
N VAL A 370 -1.07 -7.12 -18.11
CA VAL A 370 -1.10 -7.39 -16.67
C VAL A 370 -0.19 -6.41 -15.93
N LEU A 371 1.04 -6.20 -16.40
CA LEU A 371 1.98 -5.27 -15.80
C LEU A 371 1.45 -3.82 -15.76
N GLU A 372 0.84 -3.35 -16.85
CA GLU A 372 0.21 -2.04 -16.91
C GLU A 372 -0.88 -1.84 -15.84
N SER A 373 -1.54 -2.93 -15.44
CA SER A 373 -2.55 -2.89 -14.39
C SER A 373 -1.96 -2.94 -12.98
N PHE A 374 -0.89 -3.71 -12.76
CA PHE A 374 -0.38 -4.01 -11.43
C PHE A 374 0.83 -3.15 -11.02
N LEU A 375 1.74 -2.83 -11.95
CA LEU A 375 2.95 -2.07 -11.63
C LEU A 375 2.66 -0.67 -11.04
N PRO A 376 1.74 0.15 -11.59
CA PRO A 376 1.38 1.43 -10.97
C PRO A 376 0.78 1.29 -9.57
N GLN A 377 0.38 0.06 -9.20
CA GLN A 377 -0.26 -0.28 -7.95
C GLN A 377 0.68 -0.97 -6.95
N HIS A 378 1.94 -1.13 -7.33
CA HIS A 378 2.91 -1.82 -6.50
C HIS A 378 3.10 -1.11 -5.14
N PRO A 379 3.21 -1.85 -4.00
CA PRO A 379 3.39 -1.26 -2.67
C PRO A 379 4.61 -0.34 -2.54
N PHE A 380 5.62 -0.53 -3.37
CA PHE A 380 6.83 0.30 -3.37
C PHE A 380 6.65 1.64 -4.09
N ILE A 381 5.55 1.81 -4.82
CA ILE A 381 5.28 3.01 -5.64
C ILE A 381 4.22 3.87 -4.98
N ARG A 382 4.51 5.16 -4.90
CA ARG A 382 3.58 6.20 -4.49
C ARG A 382 3.36 7.17 -5.64
N ASN A 383 2.12 7.34 -6.01
CA ASN A 383 1.70 8.37 -6.92
C ASN A 383 1.24 9.60 -6.11
N SER A 384 1.75 10.76 -6.43
CA SER A 384 1.33 12.04 -5.85
C SER A 384 1.11 13.06 -6.96
N VAL A 385 0.23 14.01 -6.73
CA VAL A 385 -0.01 15.13 -7.65
C VAL A 385 0.49 16.39 -6.98
N GLU A 386 1.32 17.16 -7.68
CA GLU A 386 1.79 18.43 -7.18
C GLU A 386 0.66 19.46 -7.12
N ASN A 387 0.77 20.41 -6.20
CA ASN A 387 -0.26 21.37 -5.72
C ASN A 387 -1.08 22.12 -6.80
N ASN A 388 -0.81 21.96 -8.08
CA ASN A 388 -1.55 22.62 -9.16
C ASN A 388 -2.33 21.64 -10.06
N GLY A 389 -2.39 20.34 -9.73
CA GLY A 389 -3.16 19.35 -10.52
C GLY A 389 -2.60 19.04 -11.91
N ILE A 390 -1.43 19.57 -12.27
CA ILE A 390 -0.91 19.56 -13.63
C ILE A 390 0.19 18.50 -13.82
N SER A 391 0.97 18.19 -12.79
CA SER A 391 2.04 17.18 -12.91
C SER A 391 1.82 16.01 -11.94
N LYS A 392 1.87 14.82 -12.51
CA LYS A 392 1.90 13.56 -11.78
C LYS A 392 3.34 13.29 -11.36
N LYS A 393 3.58 13.12 -10.06
CA LYS A 393 4.88 12.66 -9.55
C LYS A 393 4.75 11.21 -9.11
N ILE A 394 5.54 10.35 -9.73
CA ILE A 394 5.71 8.97 -9.32
C ILE A 394 7.00 8.89 -8.51
N ASP A 395 6.93 8.29 -7.33
CA ASP A 395 8.06 8.18 -6.42
C ASP A 395 7.97 6.86 -5.64
N PHE A 396 9.01 6.53 -4.88
CA PHE A 396 8.93 5.44 -3.91
C PHE A 396 7.96 5.78 -2.77
N THR A 397 7.32 4.77 -2.22
CA THR A 397 6.42 4.91 -1.06
C THR A 397 7.14 5.52 0.15
N GLY A 398 8.44 5.27 0.28
CA GLY A 398 9.28 5.86 1.31
C GLY A 398 10.75 5.51 1.11
N PRO A 399 11.65 6.17 1.87
CA PRO A 399 13.10 6.00 1.74
C PRO A 399 13.55 4.55 1.93
N ALA A 400 12.96 3.80 2.85
CA ALA A 400 13.33 2.41 3.08
C ALA A 400 13.08 1.52 1.84
N PHE A 401 11.96 1.73 1.15
CA PHE A 401 11.63 1.02 -0.09
C PHE A 401 12.62 1.37 -1.21
N ARG A 402 12.94 2.66 -1.32
CA ARG A 402 13.92 3.16 -2.29
C ARG A 402 15.29 2.55 -2.06
N ASP A 403 15.80 2.65 -0.85
CA ASP A 403 17.17 2.24 -0.51
C ASP A 403 17.37 0.73 -0.62
N TYR A 404 16.35 -0.06 -0.22
CA TYR A 404 16.34 -1.50 -0.47
C TYR A 404 16.37 -1.81 -1.97
N THR A 405 15.48 -1.18 -2.76
CA THR A 405 15.41 -1.38 -4.21
C THR A 405 16.73 -1.03 -4.89
N LEU A 406 17.26 0.13 -4.58
CA LEU A 406 18.51 0.61 -5.20
C LEU A 406 19.71 -0.25 -4.82
N THR A 407 19.76 -0.78 -3.59
CA THR A 407 20.80 -1.73 -3.19
C THR A 407 20.76 -3.01 -4.03
N LYS A 408 19.57 -3.57 -4.21
CA LYS A 408 19.41 -4.80 -5.01
C LYS A 408 19.78 -4.56 -6.48
N ILE A 409 19.39 -3.42 -7.03
CA ILE A 409 19.68 -3.08 -8.43
C ILE A 409 21.16 -2.86 -8.68
N ILE A 410 21.86 -2.09 -7.83
CA ILE A 410 23.30 -1.81 -8.03
C ILE A 410 24.16 -3.06 -7.86
N LEU A 411 23.68 -4.05 -7.10
CA LEU A 411 24.36 -5.33 -6.88
C LEU A 411 23.90 -6.44 -7.84
N ASN A 412 22.99 -6.14 -8.75
CA ASN A 412 22.54 -7.11 -9.76
C ASN A 412 23.57 -7.19 -10.89
N GLU A 413 24.39 -8.24 -10.85
CA GLU A 413 25.43 -8.49 -11.85
C GLU A 413 24.89 -9.15 -13.13
N GLU A 414 23.67 -9.72 -13.11
CA GLU A 414 23.06 -10.41 -14.25
C GLU A 414 22.50 -9.42 -15.30
N HIS A 415 22.18 -8.20 -14.88
CA HIS A 415 21.60 -7.17 -15.74
C HIS A 415 22.45 -5.89 -15.73
N GLU A 416 23.37 -5.75 -16.67
CA GLU A 416 24.23 -4.55 -16.79
C GLU A 416 23.42 -3.23 -16.82
N ALA A 417 22.26 -3.23 -17.49
CA ALA A 417 21.35 -2.07 -17.53
C ALA A 417 20.80 -1.66 -16.15
N SER A 418 20.88 -2.52 -15.13
CA SER A 418 20.39 -2.20 -13.78
C SER A 418 21.25 -1.13 -13.10
N ALA A 419 22.55 -1.15 -13.32
CA ALA A 419 23.46 -0.15 -12.78
C ALA A 419 23.17 1.25 -13.35
N ASP A 420 22.85 1.33 -14.64
CA ASP A 420 22.50 2.59 -15.30
C ASP A 420 21.24 3.20 -14.69
N LEU A 421 20.22 2.39 -14.42
CA LEU A 421 18.99 2.83 -13.72
C LEU A 421 19.29 3.40 -12.33
N TYR A 422 20.24 2.82 -11.59
CA TYR A 422 20.65 3.36 -10.30
C TYR A 422 21.26 4.76 -10.45
N PHE A 423 22.16 4.96 -11.43
CA PHE A 423 22.79 6.26 -11.69
C PHE A 423 21.75 7.28 -12.17
N ASP A 424 20.79 6.88 -12.99
CA ASP A 424 19.70 7.76 -13.44
C ASP A 424 18.85 8.25 -12.25
N VAL A 425 18.58 7.40 -11.25
CA VAL A 425 17.90 7.83 -10.02
C VAL A 425 18.72 8.83 -9.24
N LEU A 426 20.03 8.59 -9.09
CA LEU A 426 20.93 9.53 -8.39
C LEU A 426 20.90 10.92 -9.04
N GLN A 427 20.90 10.98 -10.36
CA GLN A 427 20.94 12.24 -11.12
C GLN A 427 19.59 12.95 -11.14
N SER A 428 18.51 12.22 -11.42
CA SER A 428 17.18 12.80 -11.66
C SER A 428 16.47 13.26 -10.39
N GLN A 429 16.70 12.59 -9.26
CA GLN A 429 15.97 12.82 -8.02
C GLN A 429 16.80 13.49 -6.92
N SER A 430 18.04 13.93 -7.21
CA SER A 430 18.96 14.43 -6.19
C SER A 430 19.06 13.48 -4.98
N TYR A 431 19.00 12.19 -5.27
CA TYR A 431 18.98 11.15 -4.26
C TYR A 431 20.32 11.05 -3.55
N PHE A 432 20.26 10.90 -2.23
CA PHE A 432 21.40 10.64 -1.39
C PHE A 432 21.21 9.31 -0.66
N PRO A 433 22.14 8.33 -0.81
CA PRO A 433 22.02 7.04 -0.12
C PRO A 433 21.93 7.20 1.40
N SER A 434 20.98 6.52 2.04
CA SER A 434 20.77 6.57 3.49
C SER A 434 21.54 5.46 4.21
N GLN A 435 21.42 5.46 5.55
CA GLN A 435 21.95 4.37 6.37
C GLN A 435 21.37 3.01 5.98
N ILE A 436 20.09 2.95 5.59
CA ILE A 436 19.44 1.71 5.18
C ILE A 436 20.11 1.15 3.92
N PHE A 437 20.48 2.02 2.97
CA PHE A 437 21.23 1.59 1.79
C PHE A 437 22.56 0.95 2.19
N PHE A 438 23.34 1.60 3.07
CA PHE A 438 24.61 1.05 3.56
C PHE A 438 24.39 -0.33 4.19
N ASP A 439 23.45 -0.44 5.11
CA ASP A 439 23.21 -1.67 5.86
C ASP A 439 22.71 -2.81 4.95
N CYS A 440 21.84 -2.52 3.99
CA CYS A 440 21.39 -3.47 2.97
C CYS A 440 22.54 -3.88 2.05
N TYR A 441 23.33 -2.92 1.57
CA TYR A 441 24.47 -3.20 0.69
C TYR A 441 25.46 -4.14 1.36
N MET A 442 25.90 -3.82 2.58
CA MET A 442 26.87 -4.65 3.32
C MET A 442 26.33 -6.04 3.64
N ARG A 443 25.01 -6.17 3.74
CA ARG A 443 24.38 -7.47 3.98
C ARG A 443 24.31 -8.32 2.72
N VAL A 444 23.88 -7.75 1.60
CA VAL A 444 23.72 -8.47 0.32
C VAL A 444 25.10 -8.84 -0.26
N SER A 445 26.05 -7.92 -0.20
CA SER A 445 27.39 -8.12 -0.73
C SER A 445 28.33 -8.91 0.20
N GLU A 446 27.80 -9.49 1.28
CA GLU A 446 28.61 -10.23 2.28
C GLU A 446 29.82 -9.44 2.79
N LYS A 447 29.66 -8.11 2.98
CA LYS A 447 30.68 -7.16 3.42
C LYS A 447 31.79 -6.89 2.40
N THR A 448 31.63 -7.30 1.16
CA THR A 448 32.53 -6.93 0.08
C THR A 448 32.02 -5.67 -0.61
N ILE A 449 32.90 -4.89 -1.24
CA ILE A 449 32.52 -3.67 -1.96
C ILE A 449 33.17 -3.67 -3.32
N GLN A 450 32.40 -3.37 -4.34
CA GLN A 450 32.94 -3.09 -5.67
C GLN A 450 33.60 -1.69 -5.64
N PRO A 451 34.83 -1.50 -6.16
CA PRO A 451 35.54 -0.22 -6.12
C PRO A 451 34.71 0.96 -6.64
N LYS A 452 33.93 0.76 -7.70
CA LYS A 452 33.05 1.78 -8.28
C LYS A 452 31.92 2.22 -7.35
N HIS A 453 31.58 1.43 -6.32
CA HIS A 453 30.51 1.73 -5.36
C HIS A 453 31.01 2.39 -4.07
N ILE A 454 32.33 2.47 -3.85
CA ILE A 454 32.93 2.90 -2.57
C ILE A 454 32.38 4.28 -2.14
N SER A 455 32.32 5.24 -3.05
CA SER A 455 31.85 6.59 -2.72
C SER A 455 30.41 6.59 -2.19
N TYR A 456 29.51 5.89 -2.84
CA TYR A 456 28.08 5.83 -2.46
C TYR A 456 27.90 5.10 -1.12
N VAL A 457 28.59 3.98 -0.95
CA VAL A 457 28.55 3.20 0.30
C VAL A 457 29.14 4.01 1.45
N TYR A 458 30.25 4.73 1.22
CA TYR A 458 30.85 5.60 2.23
C TYR A 458 29.96 6.79 2.59
N ASP A 459 29.33 7.41 1.62
CA ASP A 459 28.43 8.53 1.88
C ASP A 459 27.21 8.09 2.70
N SER A 460 26.64 6.91 2.43
CA SER A 460 25.58 6.35 3.25
C SER A 460 26.03 5.95 4.66
N PHE A 461 27.27 5.46 4.81
CA PHE A 461 27.88 5.23 6.13
C PHE A 461 28.04 6.51 6.95
N LYS A 462 28.38 7.63 6.33
CA LYS A 462 28.48 8.94 7.00
C LYS A 462 27.15 9.36 7.66
N ALA A 463 26.02 8.95 7.11
CA ALA A 463 24.71 9.25 7.71
C ALA A 463 24.52 8.65 9.11
N LYS A 464 25.37 7.65 9.49
CA LYS A 464 25.40 7.11 10.87
C LYS A 464 26.17 7.97 11.86
N ALA A 465 27.05 8.86 11.37
CA ALA A 465 27.91 9.64 12.24
C ALA A 465 27.12 10.68 13.03
N THR A 466 27.37 10.74 14.33
CA THR A 466 26.87 11.82 15.18
C THR A 466 27.73 13.07 15.02
N ALA A 467 27.27 14.21 15.54
CA ALA A 467 28.03 15.46 15.53
C ALA A 467 29.41 15.40 16.27
N TYR A 468 29.66 14.30 16.97
CA TYR A 468 30.88 14.09 17.74
C TYR A 468 31.74 12.93 17.20
N GLU A 469 31.45 12.45 16.00
CA GLU A 469 32.14 11.33 15.39
C GLU A 469 32.55 11.69 13.97
N ARG A 470 33.77 11.25 13.62
CA ARG A 470 34.28 11.35 12.26
C ARG A 470 34.32 9.97 11.62
N PRO A 471 33.62 9.75 10.51
CA PRO A 471 33.69 8.49 9.79
C PRO A 471 35.03 8.34 9.08
N TYR A 472 35.56 7.12 9.03
CA TYR A 472 36.73 6.76 8.23
C TYR A 472 36.47 5.47 7.46
N LEU A 473 37.26 5.27 6.42
CA LEU A 473 37.22 4.12 5.55
C LEU A 473 38.63 3.64 5.26
N GLU A 474 38.88 2.35 5.47
CA GLU A 474 40.07 1.66 5.01
C GLU A 474 39.67 0.60 3.99
N CYS A 475 40.31 0.58 2.81
CA CYS A 475 40.06 -0.40 1.75
C CYS A 475 41.32 -1.26 1.56
N SER A 476 41.10 -2.57 1.40
CA SER A 476 42.11 -3.54 1.05
C SER A 476 41.68 -4.29 -0.20
N GLU A 477 42.57 -4.42 -1.16
CA GLU A 477 42.32 -5.26 -2.34
C GLU A 477 42.21 -6.73 -1.91
N ILE A 478 41.24 -7.44 -2.47
CA ILE A 478 41.14 -8.89 -2.32
C ILE A 478 41.87 -9.51 -3.52
N PRO A 479 42.82 -10.45 -3.29
CA PRO A 479 43.51 -11.08 -4.39
C PRO A 479 42.54 -11.70 -5.40
N ALA A 480 42.76 -11.48 -6.69
CA ALA A 480 41.91 -11.95 -7.79
C ALA A 480 41.73 -13.49 -7.82
N SER A 481 42.54 -14.24 -7.09
CA SER A 481 42.41 -15.69 -6.90
C SER A 481 41.27 -16.10 -5.95
N GLU A 482 40.72 -15.14 -5.18
CA GLU A 482 39.72 -15.44 -4.16
C GLU A 482 38.32 -14.91 -4.53
N THR A 483 38.20 -14.10 -5.58
CA THR A 483 36.90 -13.53 -6.01
C THR A 483 36.80 -13.46 -7.52
N GLU A 484 35.62 -13.76 -8.05
CA GLU A 484 35.24 -13.41 -9.42
C GLU A 484 34.89 -11.91 -9.47
N GLY A 485 35.82 -11.10 -9.97
CA GLY A 485 35.64 -9.67 -10.17
C GLY A 485 36.43 -8.75 -9.24
N ASP A 486 36.41 -7.44 -9.54
CA ASP A 486 37.11 -6.39 -8.79
C ASP A 486 36.36 -6.07 -7.49
N LYS A 487 36.62 -6.84 -6.45
CA LYS A 487 36.08 -6.61 -5.10
C LYS A 487 37.18 -6.19 -4.13
N CYS A 488 36.83 -5.36 -3.16
CA CYS A 488 37.73 -5.00 -2.08
C CYS A 488 37.08 -5.21 -0.71
N LEU A 489 37.90 -5.52 0.29
CA LEU A 489 37.48 -5.47 1.68
C LEU A 489 37.52 -4.02 2.16
N ALA A 490 36.39 -3.51 2.65
CA ALA A 490 36.32 -2.19 3.22
C ALA A 490 36.01 -2.25 4.71
N VAL A 491 36.79 -1.54 5.51
CA VAL A 491 36.60 -1.39 6.95
C VAL A 491 36.10 0.01 7.22
N PHE A 492 34.89 0.11 7.77
CA PHE A 492 34.27 1.37 8.17
C PHE A 492 34.42 1.54 9.69
N GLY A 493 34.67 2.75 10.12
CA GLY A 493 34.78 3.06 11.53
C GLY A 493 34.43 4.51 11.85
N MET A 494 34.17 4.77 13.14
CA MET A 494 33.91 6.09 13.70
C MET A 494 35.02 6.46 14.66
N ILE A 495 35.63 7.63 14.47
CA ILE A 495 36.62 8.21 15.38
C ILE A 495 35.91 9.28 16.22
N PRO A 496 35.92 9.14 17.57
CA PRO A 496 35.38 10.19 18.41
C PRO A 496 36.15 11.52 18.22
N GLU A 497 35.45 12.59 17.89
CA GLU A 497 36.05 13.92 17.91
C GLU A 497 36.25 14.37 19.36
N LYS A 498 37.52 14.66 19.73
CA LYS A 498 37.82 15.25 21.04
C LYS A 498 37.07 16.58 21.15
N ARG A 499 36.17 16.72 22.12
CA ARG A 499 35.62 18.02 22.49
C ARG A 499 36.78 18.98 22.69
N LYS A 500 36.85 20.05 21.91
CA LYS A 500 37.63 21.22 22.29
C LYS A 500 36.91 21.78 23.53
N LEU A 501 37.51 21.49 24.70
CA LEU A 501 37.16 22.12 25.98
C LEU A 501 37.46 23.62 25.88
#